data_ceff15c488859b1b45a551fd073011af
#
_entry.id   ceff15c488859b1b45a551fd073011af
#
_cell.length_a   1.000
_cell.length_b   1.000
_cell.length_c   1.000
_cell.angle_alpha   90.00
_cell.angle_beta   90.00
_cell.angle_gamma   90.00
#
_symmetry.space_group_name_H-M   'P 1'
#
loop_
_entity.id
_entity.type
_entity.pdbx_description
1 polymer ?
#
loop_
_entity_poly.entity_id
_entity_poly.type
_entity_poly.pdbx_seq_one_letter_code
_entity_poly.pdbx_strand_id
1 'polypeptide(L)'
;SHKSLKRKSTVKITNPKNGKSLIAEVKSNNQKFSDFYNSVISKRIAEDLDLDFNEPLLRITLVSRNSAFIAKKSKTFEEEKKVAEKAPVDGIQIKDLNSTPKKKKKNKKPKFSYSIKLADFYYKNSAKTMISRIKNETNIKNYKIQQLSKTKFRVLIGPFNDIKSLKESYEKLRPMNFENLEILNNV
;
A
#
# COMPACT_ATOMS: atom_id res chain seq x y z
N SER A 1 2.12 -15.90 7.39
CA SER A 1 0.67 -16.08 7.60
C SER A 1 -0.09 -14.82 7.20
N HIS A 2 -1.32 -14.96 6.73
CA HIS A 2 -2.16 -13.83 6.30
C HIS A 2 -3.62 -14.11 6.67
N LYS A 3 -4.39 -13.07 7.09
CA LYS A 3 -5.78 -13.25 7.54
C LYS A 3 -6.74 -13.70 6.44
N SER A 4 -6.65 -13.11 5.24
CA SER A 4 -7.63 -13.30 4.15
C SER A 4 -7.13 -14.18 3.00
N LEU A 5 -5.82 -14.36 2.84
CA LEU A 5 -5.27 -15.16 1.75
C LEU A 5 -5.30 -16.65 2.07
N LYS A 6 -5.65 -17.46 1.08
CA LYS A 6 -5.71 -18.92 1.22
C LYS A 6 -4.32 -19.50 1.51
N ARG A 7 -4.27 -20.57 2.32
CA ARG A 7 -3.06 -21.36 2.51
C ARG A 7 -2.51 -21.85 1.16
N LYS A 8 -1.18 -21.91 1.02
CA LYS A 8 -0.45 -22.27 -0.22
C LYS A 8 -0.60 -21.26 -1.36
N SER A 9 -1.17 -20.08 -1.12
CA SER A 9 -1.12 -19.00 -2.11
C SER A 9 0.29 -18.44 -2.25
N THR A 10 0.74 -18.26 -3.49
CA THR A 10 2.00 -17.57 -3.79
C THR A 10 1.76 -16.07 -3.78
N VAL A 11 2.59 -15.33 -3.05
CA VAL A 11 2.49 -13.87 -2.92
C VAL A 11 3.82 -13.21 -3.21
N LYS A 12 3.78 -12.06 -3.86
CA LYS A 12 4.89 -11.12 -3.94
C LYS A 12 4.78 -10.14 -2.79
N ILE A 13 5.80 -10.08 -1.96
CA ILE A 13 5.90 -9.14 -0.84
C ILE A 13 6.89 -8.06 -1.25
N THR A 14 6.50 -6.81 -1.16
CA THR A 14 7.32 -5.64 -1.56
C THR A 14 7.39 -4.65 -0.41
N ASN A 15 8.59 -4.21 -0.07
CA ASN A 15 8.78 -3.06 0.82
C ASN A 15 8.65 -1.77 -0.01
N PRO A 16 7.60 -0.95 0.21
CA PRO A 16 7.37 0.25 -0.59
C PRO A 16 8.42 1.34 -0.38
N LYS A 17 9.17 1.31 0.72
CA LYS A 17 10.20 2.31 1.03
C LYS A 17 11.46 2.18 0.17
N ASN A 18 11.89 0.94 -0.09
CA ASN A 18 13.15 0.65 -0.78
C ASN A 18 12.95 -0.11 -2.11
N GLY A 19 11.72 -0.54 -2.41
CA GLY A 19 11.38 -1.29 -3.61
C GLY A 19 11.82 -2.78 -3.60
N LYS A 20 12.52 -3.25 -2.56
CA LYS A 20 12.90 -4.66 -2.45
C LYS A 20 11.66 -5.54 -2.42
N SER A 21 11.72 -6.66 -3.12
CA SER A 21 10.61 -7.61 -3.17
C SER A 21 11.10 -9.05 -3.23
N LEU A 22 10.29 -9.94 -2.68
CA LEU A 22 10.51 -11.38 -2.75
C LEU A 22 9.19 -12.12 -2.97
N ILE A 23 9.29 -13.38 -3.38
CA ILE A 23 8.14 -14.27 -3.54
C ILE A 23 8.13 -15.22 -2.34
N ALA A 24 6.95 -15.38 -1.74
CA ALA A 24 6.75 -16.27 -0.60
C ALA A 24 5.42 -17.02 -0.71
N GLU A 25 5.28 -18.07 0.09
CA GLU A 25 4.04 -18.83 0.17
C GLU A 25 3.33 -18.58 1.51
N VAL A 26 2.01 -18.46 1.47
CA VAL A 26 1.16 -18.32 2.65
C VAL A 26 1.06 -19.69 3.35
N LYS A 27 1.75 -19.86 4.48
CA LYS A 27 1.74 -21.12 5.26
C LYS A 27 0.44 -21.35 6.01
N SER A 28 -0.18 -20.29 6.53
CA SER A 28 -1.39 -20.39 7.36
C SER A 28 -2.27 -19.15 7.21
N ASN A 29 -3.56 -19.34 7.34
CA ASN A 29 -4.58 -18.30 7.42
C ASN A 29 -5.41 -18.36 8.72
N ASN A 30 -5.13 -19.32 9.60
CA ASN A 30 -5.91 -19.56 10.82
C ASN A 30 -5.20 -19.06 12.08
N GLN A 31 -4.09 -18.36 11.95
CA GLN A 31 -3.38 -17.81 13.12
C GLN A 31 -4.12 -16.61 13.69
N LYS A 32 -4.39 -16.66 14.99
CA LYS A 32 -4.92 -15.53 15.75
C LYS A 32 -3.79 -14.57 16.09
N PHE A 33 -3.87 -13.37 15.60
CA PHE A 33 -2.99 -12.25 15.95
C PHE A 33 -3.81 -10.93 15.95
N SER A 34 -3.23 -9.84 16.41
CA SER A 34 -3.91 -8.55 16.55
C SER A 34 -4.71 -8.18 15.29
N ASP A 35 -5.93 -7.67 15.46
CA ASP A 35 -6.78 -7.25 14.34
C ASP A 35 -6.20 -6.04 13.58
N PHE A 36 -5.30 -5.31 14.22
CA PHE A 36 -4.57 -4.22 13.59
C PHE A 36 -3.65 -4.70 12.45
N TYR A 37 -3.04 -5.88 12.57
CA TYR A 37 -2.17 -6.44 11.54
C TYR A 37 -2.90 -7.44 10.66
N ASN A 38 -2.60 -7.43 9.36
CA ASN A 38 -3.18 -8.36 8.37
C ASN A 38 -2.31 -9.58 8.10
N SER A 39 -1.03 -9.51 8.44
CA SER A 39 -0.07 -10.57 8.14
C SER A 39 1.01 -10.69 9.21
N VAL A 40 1.59 -11.88 9.29
CA VAL A 40 2.80 -12.17 10.07
C VAL A 40 3.82 -12.78 9.11
N ILE A 41 5.01 -12.18 9.06
CA ILE A 41 6.14 -12.65 8.26
C ILE A 41 7.23 -13.23 9.17
N SER A 42 8.14 -14.02 8.60
CA SER A 42 9.31 -14.50 9.33
C SER A 42 10.36 -13.39 9.46
N LYS A 43 11.21 -13.51 10.47
CA LYS A 43 12.33 -12.59 10.68
C LYS A 43 13.23 -12.50 9.42
N ARG A 44 13.54 -13.63 8.79
CA ARG A 44 14.32 -13.69 7.55
C ARG A 44 13.70 -12.85 6.43
N ILE A 45 12.38 -12.94 6.21
CA ILE A 45 11.70 -12.11 5.20
C ILE A 45 11.81 -10.61 5.54
N ALA A 46 11.73 -10.26 6.82
CA ALA A 46 11.88 -8.87 7.25
C ALA A 46 13.31 -8.34 6.99
N GLU A 47 14.32 -9.16 7.26
CA GLU A 47 15.73 -8.86 7.01
C GLU A 47 16.02 -8.75 5.51
N ASP A 48 15.57 -9.70 4.68
CA ASP A 48 15.76 -9.69 3.23
C ASP A 48 15.13 -8.46 2.56
N LEU A 49 14.04 -7.94 3.13
CA LEU A 49 13.32 -6.75 2.65
C LEU A 49 13.83 -5.45 3.28
N ASP A 50 14.81 -5.48 4.18
CA ASP A 50 15.25 -4.34 5.01
C ASP A 50 14.05 -3.62 5.62
N LEU A 51 13.18 -4.36 6.32
CA LEU A 51 11.96 -3.82 6.90
C LEU A 51 12.27 -3.02 8.15
N ASP A 52 11.81 -1.77 8.19
CA ASP A 52 11.84 -0.96 9.40
C ASP A 52 10.74 -1.42 10.37
N PHE A 53 11.14 -1.94 11.54
CA PHE A 53 10.18 -2.40 12.55
C PHE A 53 9.36 -1.28 13.19
N ASN A 54 9.81 -0.02 13.09
CA ASN A 54 9.04 1.14 13.55
C ASN A 54 7.93 1.51 12.54
N GLU A 55 8.08 1.08 11.29
CA GLU A 55 7.09 1.30 10.23
C GLU A 55 6.96 0.03 9.37
N PRO A 56 6.39 -1.05 9.91
CA PRO A 56 6.35 -2.37 9.28
C PRO A 56 5.26 -2.45 8.20
N LEU A 57 5.36 -1.61 7.18
CA LEU A 57 4.42 -1.57 6.07
C LEU A 57 4.97 -2.37 4.88
N LEU A 58 4.15 -3.27 4.37
CA LEU A 58 4.47 -4.10 3.21
C LEU A 58 3.31 -4.13 2.24
N ARG A 59 3.62 -4.19 0.95
CA ARG A 59 2.64 -4.48 -0.09
C ARG A 59 2.67 -5.97 -0.38
N ILE A 60 1.52 -6.64 -0.21
CA ILE A 60 1.38 -8.07 -0.50
C ILE A 60 0.45 -8.21 -1.71
N THR A 61 0.96 -8.80 -2.79
CA THR A 61 0.21 -9.02 -4.03
C THR A 61 0.14 -10.52 -4.31
N LEU A 62 -1.06 -11.03 -4.55
CA LEU A 62 -1.26 -12.42 -4.94
C LEU A 62 -0.66 -12.64 -6.34
N VAL A 63 0.18 -13.66 -6.47
CA VAL A 63 0.71 -14.09 -7.77
C VAL A 63 -0.19 -15.20 -8.28
N SER A 64 -0.96 -14.91 -9.34
CA SER A 64 -1.77 -15.94 -10.00
C SER A 64 -0.85 -16.92 -10.73
N ARG A 65 -1.12 -18.23 -10.60
CA ARG A 65 -0.38 -19.26 -11.34
C ARG A 65 -0.51 -19.13 -12.86
N ASN A 66 -1.57 -18.45 -13.32
CA ASN A 66 -1.84 -18.25 -14.76
C ASN A 66 -1.16 -17.01 -15.34
N SER A 67 -0.44 -16.21 -14.53
CA SER A 67 0.31 -15.03 -15.00
C SER A 67 1.77 -15.34 -15.34
N ALA A 68 2.17 -16.60 -15.42
CA ALA A 68 3.40 -16.97 -16.11
C ALA A 68 3.15 -16.85 -17.63
N PHE A 69 3.00 -15.62 -18.13
CA PHE A 69 3.25 -15.34 -19.52
C PHE A 69 4.76 -15.55 -19.73
N ILE A 70 5.13 -16.79 -19.98
CA ILE A 70 6.44 -17.10 -20.54
C ILE A 70 6.34 -16.55 -21.94
N ALA A 71 6.88 -15.37 -22.18
CA ALA A 71 7.16 -14.88 -23.52
C ALA A 71 8.09 -15.94 -24.15
N LYS A 72 7.51 -16.86 -24.91
CA LYS A 72 8.30 -17.72 -25.78
C LYS A 72 9.05 -16.76 -26.69
N LYS A 73 10.40 -16.79 -26.64
CA LYS A 73 11.21 -16.10 -27.66
C LYS A 73 10.60 -16.44 -29.00
N SER A 74 10.01 -15.45 -29.66
CA SER A 74 9.54 -15.61 -31.03
C SER A 74 10.74 -16.05 -31.86
N LYS A 75 10.65 -17.18 -32.52
CA LYS A 75 11.65 -17.56 -33.51
C LYS A 75 11.49 -16.57 -34.65
N THR A 76 12.40 -15.63 -34.73
CA THR A 76 12.50 -14.73 -35.88
C THR A 76 12.84 -15.60 -37.08
N PHE A 77 11.99 -15.57 -38.10
CA PHE A 77 12.26 -16.30 -39.35
C PHE A 77 13.55 -15.73 -39.95
N GLU A 78 14.36 -16.59 -40.60
CA GLU A 78 15.64 -16.20 -41.19
C GLU A 78 15.48 -15.09 -42.25
N GLU A 79 14.32 -14.97 -42.85
CA GLU A 79 14.01 -13.90 -43.80
C GLU A 79 13.88 -12.53 -43.12
N GLU A 80 13.34 -12.45 -41.90
CA GLU A 80 13.28 -11.21 -41.09
C GLU A 80 14.67 -10.77 -40.63
N LYS A 81 15.56 -11.70 -40.32
CA LYS A 81 16.96 -11.39 -40.01
C LYS A 81 17.68 -10.74 -41.20
N LYS A 82 17.47 -11.26 -42.42
CA LYS A 82 18.06 -10.71 -43.65
C LYS A 82 17.56 -9.31 -43.98
N VAL A 83 16.32 -8.98 -43.59
CA VAL A 83 15.75 -7.64 -43.80
C VAL A 83 16.31 -6.67 -42.73
N ALA A 84 16.47 -7.12 -41.47
CA ALA A 84 17.04 -6.31 -40.41
C ALA A 84 18.54 -5.98 -40.65
N GLU A 85 19.31 -6.90 -41.25
CA GLU A 85 20.71 -6.69 -41.61
C GLU A 85 20.91 -5.74 -42.81
N LYS A 86 19.86 -5.53 -43.64
CA LYS A 86 19.91 -4.63 -44.80
C LYS A 86 19.40 -3.23 -44.54
N ALA A 87 18.84 -2.97 -43.34
CA ALA A 87 18.40 -1.64 -42.97
C ALA A 87 19.61 -0.75 -42.71
N PRO A 88 19.79 0.39 -43.44
CA PRO A 88 20.89 1.29 -43.20
C PRO A 88 20.72 1.93 -41.82
N VAL A 89 21.61 1.57 -40.89
CA VAL A 89 21.65 2.12 -39.52
C VAL A 89 22.44 3.42 -39.42
N ASP A 90 22.89 3.96 -40.55
CA ASP A 90 23.62 5.22 -40.57
C ASP A 90 22.67 6.40 -40.64
N GLY A 91 22.50 7.08 -39.51
CA GLY A 91 21.89 8.39 -39.50
C GLY A 91 20.81 8.67 -38.47
N ILE A 92 20.40 7.71 -37.64
CA ILE A 92 19.45 8.04 -36.55
C ILE A 92 20.22 8.49 -35.33
N GLN A 93 20.50 9.80 -35.24
CA GLN A 93 20.87 10.40 -33.98
C GLN A 93 19.61 10.36 -33.09
N ILE A 94 19.58 9.43 -32.17
CA ILE A 94 18.59 9.44 -31.05
C ILE A 94 18.99 10.63 -30.18
N LYS A 95 18.46 11.82 -30.49
CA LYS A 95 18.45 12.91 -29.52
C LYS A 95 17.48 12.47 -28.43
N ASP A 96 18.05 12.14 -27.28
CA ASP A 96 17.30 11.85 -26.06
C ASP A 96 16.49 13.11 -25.70
N LEU A 97 15.20 13.11 -26.10
CA LEU A 97 14.25 14.18 -25.83
C LEU A 97 13.88 14.27 -24.33
N ASN A 98 14.44 13.39 -23.49
CA ASN A 98 14.27 13.41 -22.05
C ASN A 98 15.34 14.17 -21.27
N SER A 99 16.28 14.83 -21.94
CA SER A 99 17.31 15.65 -21.28
C SER A 99 16.86 17.09 -20.97
N THR A 100 15.62 17.28 -20.52
CA THR A 100 15.32 18.46 -19.72
C THR A 100 16.02 18.28 -18.37
N PRO A 101 16.82 19.26 -17.89
CA PRO A 101 17.43 19.16 -16.58
C PRO A 101 16.32 19.19 -15.53
N LYS A 102 15.85 18.01 -15.13
CA LYS A 102 14.97 17.88 -13.98
C LYS A 102 15.76 18.42 -12.81
N LYS A 103 15.44 19.64 -12.36
CA LYS A 103 15.82 20.13 -11.04
C LYS A 103 15.58 18.98 -10.09
N LYS A 104 16.64 18.41 -9.52
CA LYS A 104 16.56 17.36 -8.50
C LYS A 104 15.70 17.91 -7.37
N LYS A 105 14.39 17.65 -7.41
CA LYS A 105 13.55 17.80 -6.23
C LYS A 105 14.20 16.88 -5.22
N LYS A 106 14.76 17.46 -4.15
CA LYS A 106 15.23 16.70 -3.00
C LYS A 106 14.08 15.78 -2.63
N ASN A 107 14.24 14.48 -2.89
CA ASN A 107 13.28 13.46 -2.47
C ASN A 107 13.22 13.51 -0.95
N LYS A 108 12.32 14.32 -0.41
CA LYS A 108 11.95 14.23 1.00
C LYS A 108 11.40 12.81 1.14
N LYS A 109 12.09 11.98 1.93
CA LYS A 109 11.57 10.65 2.29
C LYS A 109 10.12 10.84 2.73
N PRO A 110 9.15 10.09 2.18
CA PRO A 110 7.78 10.21 2.61
C PRO A 110 7.74 9.99 4.12
N LYS A 111 7.27 10.99 4.85
CA LYS A 111 7.12 10.89 6.31
C LYS A 111 5.94 9.96 6.57
N PHE A 112 6.07 9.11 7.61
CA PHE A 112 4.94 8.34 8.11
C PHE A 112 3.78 9.29 8.41
N SER A 113 2.67 9.12 7.72
CA SER A 113 1.46 9.91 7.94
C SER A 113 0.24 9.08 7.57
N TYR A 114 -0.51 8.66 8.57
CA TYR A 114 -1.68 7.81 8.41
C TYR A 114 -2.86 8.34 9.21
N SER A 115 -4.06 8.07 8.72
CA SER A 115 -5.31 8.37 9.41
C SER A 115 -6.20 7.15 9.45
N ILE A 116 -7.04 7.03 10.47
CA ILE A 116 -8.07 6.01 10.57
C ILE A 116 -9.37 6.61 10.02
N LYS A 117 -9.89 6.02 8.95
CA LYS A 117 -11.22 6.32 8.44
C LYS A 117 -12.24 5.54 9.27
N LEU A 118 -13.21 6.25 9.81
CA LEU A 118 -14.32 5.66 10.59
C LEU A 118 -15.51 5.32 9.72
N ALA A 119 -16.02 6.34 9.02
CA ALA A 119 -17.18 6.21 8.15
C ALA A 119 -17.31 7.41 7.21
N ASP A 120 -18.10 7.21 6.18
CA ASP A 120 -18.56 8.28 5.28
C ASP A 120 -20.06 8.56 5.56
N PHE A 121 -20.41 9.83 5.75
CA PHE A 121 -21.78 10.28 6.07
C PHE A 121 -22.33 11.11 4.94
N TYR A 122 -23.65 11.02 4.71
CA TYR A 122 -24.34 11.85 3.74
C TYR A 122 -24.51 13.29 4.24
N TYR A 123 -24.77 13.48 5.55
CA TYR A 123 -24.96 14.78 6.15
C TYR A 123 -23.80 15.19 7.05
N LYS A 124 -23.39 16.46 6.96
CA LYS A 124 -22.33 17.03 7.81
C LYS A 124 -22.66 16.94 9.30
N ASN A 125 -23.95 17.10 9.67
CA ASN A 125 -24.38 17.03 11.06
C ASN A 125 -24.20 15.62 11.63
N SER A 126 -24.49 14.57 10.87
CA SER A 126 -24.22 13.17 11.29
C SER A 126 -22.75 12.93 11.54
N ALA A 127 -21.86 13.48 10.69
CA ALA A 127 -20.42 13.41 10.91
C ALA A 127 -19.99 14.14 12.19
N LYS A 128 -20.58 15.30 12.51
CA LYS A 128 -20.33 16.04 13.77
C LYS A 128 -20.82 15.26 14.99
N THR A 129 -22.00 14.68 14.93
CA THR A 129 -22.54 13.84 16.01
C THR A 129 -21.63 12.64 16.29
N MET A 130 -21.12 12.00 15.24
CA MET A 130 -20.14 10.92 15.38
C MET A 130 -18.87 11.38 16.10
N ILE A 131 -18.32 12.55 15.75
CA ILE A 131 -17.16 13.10 16.45
C ILE A 131 -17.46 13.36 17.92
N SER A 132 -18.64 13.90 18.25
CA SER A 132 -19.02 14.12 19.64
C SER A 132 -19.10 12.80 20.42
N ARG A 133 -19.62 11.76 19.82
CA ARG A 133 -19.62 10.41 20.39
C ARG A 133 -18.22 9.91 20.66
N ILE A 134 -17.30 10.01 19.68
CA ILE A 134 -15.89 9.58 19.82
C ILE A 134 -15.20 10.33 20.96
N LYS A 135 -15.40 11.65 21.05
CA LYS A 135 -14.84 12.47 22.14
C LYS A 135 -15.25 11.97 23.51
N ASN A 136 -16.55 11.65 23.66
CA ASN A 136 -17.11 11.24 24.93
C ASN A 136 -16.69 9.81 25.32
N GLU A 137 -16.56 8.91 24.35
CA GLU A 137 -16.28 7.49 24.59
C GLU A 137 -14.78 7.14 24.58
N THR A 138 -13.90 7.94 23.92
CA THR A 138 -12.50 7.51 23.68
C THR A 138 -11.48 8.59 23.98
N ASN A 139 -11.56 9.61 24.58
CA ASN A 139 -10.54 10.64 24.84
C ASN A 139 -9.61 10.98 23.62
N ILE A 140 -10.01 10.62 22.39
CA ILE A 140 -9.26 10.93 21.17
C ILE A 140 -9.52 12.39 20.80
N LYS A 141 -8.44 13.17 20.64
CA LYS A 141 -8.53 14.60 20.35
C LYS A 141 -8.29 14.94 18.87
N ASN A 142 -7.56 14.09 18.15
CA ASN A 142 -7.20 14.33 16.75
C ASN A 142 -8.26 13.74 15.80
N TYR A 143 -9.18 14.56 15.35
CA TYR A 143 -10.21 14.17 14.38
C TYR A 143 -10.40 15.23 13.32
N LYS A 144 -10.85 14.83 12.14
CA LYS A 144 -11.11 15.71 11.00
C LYS A 144 -12.34 15.24 10.23
N ILE A 145 -13.17 16.17 9.80
CA ILE A 145 -14.21 15.93 8.80
C ILE A 145 -13.65 16.39 7.46
N GLN A 146 -13.54 15.47 6.51
CA GLN A 146 -13.16 15.76 5.14
C GLN A 146 -14.40 15.70 4.24
N GLN A 147 -14.72 16.81 3.58
CA GLN A 147 -15.78 16.82 2.58
C GLN A 147 -15.21 16.26 1.26
N LEU A 148 -15.76 15.15 0.80
CA LEU A 148 -15.36 14.50 -0.45
C LEU A 148 -16.24 14.96 -1.62
N SER A 149 -17.52 15.26 -1.35
CA SER A 149 -18.48 15.81 -2.31
C SER A 149 -19.54 16.66 -1.59
N LYS A 150 -20.52 17.19 -2.33
CA LYS A 150 -21.65 17.93 -1.73
C LYS A 150 -22.43 17.11 -0.70
N THR A 151 -22.45 15.79 -0.86
CA THR A 151 -23.24 14.85 -0.05
C THR A 151 -22.39 13.75 0.58
N LYS A 152 -21.09 13.92 0.71
CA LYS A 152 -20.21 12.90 1.30
C LYS A 152 -19.17 13.51 2.23
N PHE A 153 -19.33 13.23 3.51
CA PHE A 153 -18.48 13.73 4.60
C PHE A 153 -17.79 12.56 5.29
N ARG A 154 -16.49 12.49 5.17
CA ARG A 154 -15.65 11.46 5.78
C ARG A 154 -15.17 11.89 7.15
N VAL A 155 -15.31 11.02 8.12
CA VAL A 155 -14.73 11.20 9.46
C VAL A 155 -13.42 10.45 9.55
N LEU A 156 -12.36 11.19 9.86
CA LEU A 156 -10.99 10.70 10.02
C LEU A 156 -10.49 10.98 11.43
N ILE A 157 -9.72 10.05 11.96
CA ILE A 157 -8.91 10.21 13.18
C ILE A 157 -7.44 10.29 12.77
N GLY A 158 -6.72 11.27 13.26
CA GLY A 158 -5.35 11.55 12.89
C GLY A 158 -5.19 12.95 12.28
N PRO A 159 -4.05 13.23 11.61
CA PRO A 159 -3.00 12.29 11.20
C PRO A 159 -2.13 11.78 12.34
N PHE A 160 -1.60 10.57 12.18
CA PHE A 160 -0.61 9.95 13.05
C PHE A 160 0.74 9.92 12.35
N ASN A 161 1.80 10.25 13.09
CA ASN A 161 3.17 10.29 12.56
C ASN A 161 4.01 9.08 13.02
N ASP A 162 3.43 8.19 13.78
CA ASP A 162 4.03 6.95 14.26
C ASP A 162 3.00 5.82 14.38
N ILE A 163 3.49 4.58 14.28
CA ILE A 163 2.62 3.40 14.28
C ILE A 163 2.06 3.09 15.65
N LYS A 164 2.75 3.49 16.73
CA LYS A 164 2.30 3.22 18.10
C LYS A 164 1.05 3.99 18.43
N SER A 165 1.04 5.30 18.18
CA SER A 165 -0.12 6.18 18.38
C SER A 165 -1.29 5.78 17.47
N LEU A 166 -0.99 5.37 16.21
CA LEU A 166 -1.99 4.85 15.28
C LEU A 166 -2.65 3.58 15.83
N LYS A 167 -1.86 2.62 16.30
CA LYS A 167 -2.34 1.36 16.87
C LYS A 167 -3.16 1.58 18.15
N GLU A 168 -2.66 2.39 19.08
CA GLU A 168 -3.36 2.72 20.33
C GLU A 168 -4.73 3.35 20.05
N SER A 169 -4.81 4.26 19.07
CA SER A 169 -6.08 4.90 18.69
C SER A 169 -7.01 3.90 18.00
N TYR A 170 -6.49 3.02 17.16
CA TYR A 170 -7.28 1.96 16.52
C TYR A 170 -7.88 1.01 17.56
N GLU A 171 -7.11 0.58 18.56
CA GLU A 171 -7.57 -0.30 19.63
C GLU A 171 -8.63 0.37 20.51
N LYS A 172 -8.54 1.68 20.75
CA LYS A 172 -9.58 2.45 21.48
C LYS A 172 -10.90 2.57 20.70
N LEU A 173 -10.83 2.59 19.36
CA LEU A 173 -12.03 2.66 18.50
C LEU A 173 -12.70 1.31 18.31
N ARG A 174 -12.00 0.22 18.49
CA ARG A 174 -12.50 -1.14 18.28
C ARG A 174 -13.77 -1.49 19.10
N PRO A 175 -13.87 -1.15 20.40
CA PRO A 175 -15.06 -1.44 21.20
C PRO A 175 -16.33 -0.74 20.68
N MET A 176 -16.18 0.33 19.88
CA MET A 176 -17.31 1.08 19.31
C MET A 176 -17.97 0.37 18.12
N ASN A 177 -17.48 -0.82 17.72
CA ASN A 177 -18.02 -1.69 16.67
C ASN A 177 -18.30 -1.00 15.33
N PHE A 178 -17.33 -0.20 14.85
CA PHE A 178 -17.39 0.31 13.49
C PHE A 178 -17.24 -0.83 12.48
N GLU A 179 -18.13 -0.94 11.51
CA GLU A 179 -18.13 -2.02 10.51
C GLU A 179 -16.87 -2.03 9.64
N ASN A 180 -16.33 -0.85 9.33
CA ASN A 180 -15.22 -0.71 8.37
C ASN A 180 -14.21 0.34 8.83
N LEU A 181 -13.39 0.01 9.83
CA LEU A 181 -12.23 0.82 10.15
C LEU A 181 -11.13 0.61 9.09
N GLU A 182 -10.76 1.66 8.39
CA GLU A 182 -9.71 1.63 7.37
C GLU A 182 -8.54 2.53 7.75
N ILE A 183 -7.31 2.06 7.55
CA ILE A 183 -6.12 2.89 7.71
C ILE A 183 -5.76 3.47 6.35
N LEU A 184 -5.78 4.79 6.25
CA LEU A 184 -5.47 5.54 5.03
C LEU A 184 -4.09 6.19 5.15
N ASN A 185 -3.32 6.12 4.07
CA ASN A 185 -2.09 6.89 3.92
C ASN A 185 -2.45 8.33 3.50
N ASN A 186 -1.85 9.32 4.16
CA ASN A 186 -2.09 10.75 3.92
C ASN A 186 -1.07 11.38 2.92
N VAL A 187 -0.36 10.54 2.15
CA VAL A 187 0.60 11.01 1.12
C VAL A 187 -0.13 11.51 -0.11
#